data_e1f94a82dfa78917abad64031472ac96
#
_entry.id   e1f94a82dfa78917abad64031472ac96
#
_cell.length_a   1.000
_cell.length_b   1.000
_cell.length_c   1.000
_cell.angle_alpha   90.00
_cell.angle_beta   90.00
_cell.angle_gamma   90.00
#
_symmetry.space_group_name_H-M   'P 1'
#
loop_
_entity.id
_entity.type
_entity.pdbx_description
1 polymer ?
#
loop_
_entity_poly.entity_id
_entity_poly.type
_entity_poly.pdbx_seq_one_letter_code
_entity_poly.pdbx_strand_id
1 'polypeptide(L)'
;MYLGTLLTSLTLTATAVFGSPLLLKRDGKVYTSCNRPNELALTFDDGPYIYSWELAEKLHNEGIKATFFINGKNWVDVQSESDNDGHSYMDVIKHYYDLGHQVASHTYEHRSLTGASEDVIKEQMDTLANIIESAIGKKPAMMRPPEGNIDDNSLSVLTDLGYKVVTWDIDTRDWENHDLSGELDAYKSVMDSSSDHGHIALQHEVYEQTVNDLVPKVVEYAKEKDYKFVTVAECIDEPAYQ
;
A
#
# COMPACT_ATOMS: atom_id res chain seq x y z
N MET A 1 17.33 -86.68 16.84
CA MET A 1 17.04 -85.50 17.65
C MET A 1 17.26 -84.30 16.82
N TYR A 2 16.21 -83.70 16.30
CA TYR A 2 16.28 -82.42 15.53
C TYR A 2 15.62 -81.35 16.41
N LEU A 3 16.42 -80.31 16.80
CA LEU A 3 15.92 -79.15 17.48
C LEU A 3 15.45 -78.13 16.40
N GLY A 4 14.17 -77.84 16.39
CA GLY A 4 13.62 -76.78 15.55
C GLY A 4 13.67 -75.44 16.30
N THR A 5 14.31 -74.51 15.75
CA THR A 5 14.38 -73.12 16.26
C THR A 5 13.22 -72.31 15.67
N LEU A 6 12.28 -71.87 16.52
CA LEU A 6 11.21 -70.94 16.15
C LEU A 6 11.82 -69.48 16.08
N LEU A 7 11.81 -68.87 14.91
CA LEU A 7 12.02 -67.46 14.79
C LEU A 7 10.64 -66.76 14.93
N THR A 8 10.47 -65.95 15.96
CA THR A 8 9.34 -65.04 16.09
C THR A 8 9.74 -63.68 15.46
N SER A 9 9.09 -63.32 14.36
CA SER A 9 9.22 -62.00 13.74
C SER A 9 8.37 -60.97 14.47
N LEU A 10 9.01 -59.94 15.06
CA LEU A 10 8.35 -58.79 15.68
C LEU A 10 8.12 -57.72 14.60
N THR A 11 6.87 -57.55 14.19
CA THR A 11 6.47 -56.48 13.28
C THR A 11 6.25 -55.18 14.05
N LEU A 12 7.14 -54.19 13.87
CA LEU A 12 7.01 -52.84 14.43
C LEU A 12 6.08 -52.04 13.51
N THR A 13 4.85 -51.75 13.93
CA THR A 13 3.96 -50.81 13.23
C THR A 13 4.28 -49.40 13.67
N ALA A 14 4.92 -48.60 12.78
CA ALA A 14 5.09 -47.18 12.99
C ALA A 14 3.80 -46.43 12.64
N THR A 15 3.12 -45.89 13.65
CA THR A 15 2.02 -44.95 13.46
C THR A 15 2.59 -43.57 13.15
N ALA A 16 2.45 -43.12 11.92
CA ALA A 16 2.75 -41.76 11.55
C ALA A 16 1.67 -40.84 12.14
N VAL A 17 2.04 -40.03 13.12
CA VAL A 17 1.20 -38.94 13.63
C VAL A 17 1.33 -37.77 12.63
N PHE A 18 0.33 -37.60 11.78
CA PHE A 18 0.18 -36.39 10.98
C PHE A 18 -0.26 -35.27 11.93
N GLY A 19 0.69 -34.55 12.50
CA GLY A 19 0.43 -33.28 13.14
C GLY A 19 -0.07 -32.29 12.07
N SER A 20 -1.30 -31.78 12.23
CA SER A 20 -1.75 -30.63 11.45
C SER A 20 -0.73 -29.51 11.62
N PRO A 21 -0.30 -28.82 10.54
CA PRO A 21 0.57 -27.68 10.71
C PRO A 21 -0.16 -26.67 11.60
N LEU A 22 0.42 -26.33 12.74
CA LEU A 22 0.00 -25.18 13.52
C LEU A 22 0.17 -23.98 12.59
N LEU A 23 -0.94 -23.43 12.12
CA LEU A 23 -0.97 -22.11 11.50
C LEU A 23 -0.53 -21.11 12.59
N LEU A 24 0.75 -20.79 12.61
CA LEU A 24 1.26 -19.67 13.39
C LEU A 24 0.56 -18.43 12.85
N LYS A 25 -0.35 -17.87 13.66
CA LYS A 25 -0.98 -16.58 13.35
C LYS A 25 0.16 -15.58 13.19
N ARG A 26 0.30 -14.97 12.00
CA ARG A 26 1.26 -13.92 11.78
C ARG A 26 0.75 -12.69 12.52
N ASP A 27 1.51 -12.19 13.48
CA ASP A 27 1.20 -10.90 14.10
C ASP A 27 1.35 -9.81 13.05
N GLY A 28 0.24 -9.20 12.67
CA GLY A 28 0.21 -8.12 11.68
C GLY A 28 0.92 -6.89 12.23
N LYS A 29 1.68 -6.22 11.36
CA LYS A 29 2.33 -4.95 11.67
C LYS A 29 1.72 -3.85 10.82
N VAL A 30 1.46 -2.70 11.43
CA VAL A 30 1.13 -1.46 10.73
C VAL A 30 2.40 -0.62 10.61
N TYR A 31 2.72 -0.21 9.39
CA TYR A 31 3.87 0.65 9.10
C TYR A 31 3.39 2.10 9.03
N THR A 32 4.01 2.99 9.80
CA THR A 32 3.60 4.40 9.90
C THR A 32 4.66 5.37 9.40
N SER A 33 5.91 4.92 9.25
CA SER A 33 7.06 5.75 8.88
C SER A 33 8.11 4.93 8.13
N CYS A 34 9.08 5.59 7.52
CA CYS A 34 10.22 4.94 6.87
C CYS A 34 11.25 4.42 7.87
N ASN A 35 11.98 3.38 7.47
CA ASN A 35 13.00 2.78 8.32
C ASN A 35 14.28 3.64 8.45
N ARG A 36 14.53 4.55 7.50
CA ARG A 36 15.78 5.35 7.46
C ARG A 36 15.48 6.84 7.55
N PRO A 37 16.28 7.62 8.28
CA PRO A 37 16.12 9.07 8.35
C PRO A 37 16.33 9.71 6.97
N ASN A 38 15.79 10.91 6.80
CA ASN A 38 15.84 11.70 5.57
C ASN A 38 15.25 11.01 4.33
N GLU A 39 14.38 10.00 4.52
CA GLU A 39 13.53 9.46 3.47
C GLU A 39 12.11 10.03 3.60
N LEU A 40 11.52 10.40 2.46
CA LEU A 40 10.14 10.85 2.36
C LEU A 40 9.42 10.01 1.31
N ALA A 41 8.43 9.24 1.75
CA ALA A 41 7.49 8.58 0.87
C ALA A 41 6.29 9.51 0.64
N LEU A 42 6.23 10.15 -0.53
CA LEU A 42 5.02 10.83 -0.98
C LEU A 42 3.99 9.77 -1.37
N THR A 43 2.83 9.84 -0.74
CA THR A 43 1.76 8.89 -1.04
C THR A 43 0.46 9.62 -1.35
N PHE A 44 -0.31 9.05 -2.29
CA PHE A 44 -1.56 9.60 -2.76
C PHE A 44 -2.64 8.55 -2.64
N ASP A 45 -3.76 8.92 -2.02
CA ASP A 45 -4.90 8.04 -1.83
C ASP A 45 -6.06 8.42 -2.77
N ASP A 46 -7.02 7.53 -2.91
CA ASP A 46 -8.31 7.70 -3.59
C ASP A 46 -8.30 7.72 -5.12
N GLY A 47 -7.14 7.82 -5.75
CA GLY A 47 -7.05 7.78 -7.21
C GLY A 47 -7.36 6.41 -7.84
N PRO A 48 -7.24 6.32 -9.17
CA PRO A 48 -6.91 7.41 -10.08
C PRO A 48 -8.05 8.39 -10.31
N TYR A 49 -7.74 9.62 -10.70
CA TYR A 49 -8.70 10.66 -11.06
C TYR A 49 -8.17 11.56 -12.20
N ILE A 50 -8.89 12.60 -12.56
CA ILE A 50 -8.59 13.45 -13.74
C ILE A 50 -7.23 14.16 -13.66
N TYR A 51 -6.59 14.28 -12.50
CA TYR A 51 -5.27 14.92 -12.32
C TYR A 51 -4.10 13.90 -12.29
N SER A 52 -4.42 12.62 -12.25
CA SER A 52 -3.47 11.55 -11.93
C SER A 52 -2.39 11.35 -12.98
N TRP A 53 -2.75 11.42 -14.27
CA TRP A 53 -1.80 11.28 -15.37
C TRP A 53 -0.70 12.35 -15.31
N GLU A 54 -1.12 13.60 -15.22
CA GLU A 54 -0.20 14.75 -15.19
C GLU A 54 0.65 14.76 -13.92
N LEU A 55 0.07 14.40 -12.77
CA LEU A 55 0.80 14.31 -11.51
C LEU A 55 1.95 13.29 -11.60
N ALA A 56 1.67 12.11 -12.13
CA ALA A 56 2.68 11.07 -12.29
C ALA A 56 3.83 11.53 -13.20
N GLU A 57 3.53 12.18 -14.33
CA GLU A 57 4.54 12.75 -15.22
C GLU A 57 5.36 13.85 -14.56
N LYS A 58 4.72 14.77 -13.83
CA LYS A 58 5.42 15.85 -13.10
C LYS A 58 6.43 15.29 -12.10
N LEU A 59 6.01 14.32 -11.28
CA LEU A 59 6.90 13.67 -10.31
C LEU A 59 8.05 12.94 -10.99
N HIS A 60 7.75 12.14 -12.02
CA HIS A 60 8.76 11.41 -12.79
C HIS A 60 9.81 12.33 -13.42
N ASN A 61 9.37 13.44 -14.04
CA ASN A 61 10.25 14.40 -14.69
C ASN A 61 11.19 15.11 -13.70
N GLU A 62 10.81 15.19 -12.43
CA GLU A 62 11.65 15.68 -11.34
C GLU A 62 12.50 14.60 -10.67
N GLY A 63 12.47 13.37 -11.18
CA GLY A 63 13.20 12.20 -10.63
C GLY A 63 12.62 11.68 -9.31
N ILE A 64 11.35 11.98 -9.04
CA ILE A 64 10.66 11.61 -7.80
C ILE A 64 9.84 10.35 -8.03
N LYS A 65 9.99 9.38 -7.14
CA LYS A 65 9.10 8.23 -7.03
C LYS A 65 8.06 8.49 -5.94
N ALA A 66 6.85 8.02 -6.17
CA ALA A 66 5.73 8.11 -5.22
C ALA A 66 5.01 6.77 -5.12
N THR A 67 4.08 6.66 -4.17
CA THR A 67 3.18 5.51 -4.05
C THR A 67 1.74 5.97 -4.15
N PHE A 68 0.98 5.33 -5.04
CA PHE A 68 -0.44 5.59 -5.25
C PHE A 68 -1.24 4.44 -4.64
N PHE A 69 -1.99 4.72 -3.57
CA PHE A 69 -2.94 3.80 -2.96
C PHE A 69 -4.30 4.00 -3.65
N ILE A 70 -4.57 3.18 -4.66
CA ILE A 70 -5.70 3.39 -5.55
C ILE A 70 -6.94 2.61 -5.11
N ASN A 71 -8.10 3.10 -5.56
CA ASN A 71 -9.37 2.36 -5.54
C ASN A 71 -9.72 1.86 -6.95
N GLY A 72 -10.58 0.85 -7.00
CA GLY A 72 -11.15 0.37 -8.26
C GLY A 72 -12.43 1.11 -8.64
N LYS A 73 -13.20 1.52 -7.63
CA LYS A 73 -14.47 2.22 -7.82
C LYS A 73 -14.76 3.13 -6.62
N ASN A 74 -14.33 4.37 -6.71
CA ASN A 74 -14.56 5.41 -5.71
C ASN A 74 -14.98 6.71 -6.40
N TRP A 75 -14.04 7.57 -6.79
CA TRP A 75 -14.31 8.77 -7.59
C TRP A 75 -14.67 8.43 -9.03
N VAL A 76 -14.16 7.33 -9.54
CA VAL A 76 -14.39 6.80 -10.88
C VAL A 76 -14.49 5.27 -10.83
N ASP A 77 -15.02 4.67 -11.87
CA ASP A 77 -14.92 3.24 -12.13
C ASP A 77 -13.77 3.01 -13.12
N VAL A 78 -12.62 2.51 -12.62
CA VAL A 78 -11.39 2.41 -13.41
C VAL A 78 -11.50 1.48 -14.62
N GLN A 79 -12.49 0.57 -14.62
CA GLN A 79 -12.68 -0.38 -15.71
C GLN A 79 -13.56 0.15 -16.85
N SER A 80 -14.30 1.24 -16.63
CA SER A 80 -15.29 1.75 -17.59
C SER A 80 -15.17 3.23 -17.93
N GLU A 81 -14.35 3.99 -17.20
CA GLU A 81 -14.22 5.43 -17.36
C GLU A 81 -12.83 5.85 -17.84
N SER A 82 -12.73 7.11 -18.27
CA SER A 82 -11.51 7.76 -18.75
C SER A 82 -11.40 9.16 -18.15
N ASP A 83 -10.19 9.69 -18.12
CA ASP A 83 -9.92 11.07 -17.75
C ASP A 83 -10.40 12.06 -18.84
N ASN A 84 -10.19 13.37 -18.58
CA ASN A 84 -10.62 14.43 -19.49
C ASN A 84 -9.84 14.45 -20.82
N ASP A 85 -8.65 13.85 -20.86
CA ASP A 85 -7.77 13.78 -22.03
C ASP A 85 -7.97 12.47 -22.83
N GLY A 86 -8.83 11.58 -22.33
CA GLY A 86 -9.21 10.33 -22.98
C GLY A 86 -8.37 9.13 -22.63
N HIS A 87 -7.49 9.22 -21.63
CA HIS A 87 -6.79 8.05 -21.10
C HIS A 87 -7.76 7.21 -20.26
N SER A 88 -7.87 5.92 -20.55
CA SER A 88 -8.61 5.03 -19.65
C SER A 88 -7.93 4.99 -18.28
N TYR A 89 -8.69 4.86 -17.19
CA TYR A 89 -8.06 4.76 -15.87
C TYR A 89 -7.25 3.47 -15.69
N MET A 90 -7.47 2.45 -16.49
CA MET A 90 -6.57 1.30 -16.60
C MET A 90 -5.20 1.69 -17.17
N ASP A 91 -5.18 2.60 -18.17
CA ASP A 91 -3.92 3.15 -18.70
C ASP A 91 -3.24 4.06 -17.69
N VAL A 92 -3.99 4.82 -16.87
CA VAL A 92 -3.43 5.64 -15.78
C VAL A 92 -2.74 4.74 -14.74
N ILE A 93 -3.34 3.64 -14.33
CA ILE A 93 -2.72 2.67 -13.40
C ILE A 93 -1.43 2.11 -14.00
N LYS A 94 -1.44 1.76 -15.28
CA LYS A 94 -0.26 1.31 -16.00
C LYS A 94 0.81 2.39 -16.08
N HIS A 95 0.42 3.63 -16.32
CA HIS A 95 1.29 4.80 -16.43
C HIS A 95 2.07 5.05 -15.14
N TYR A 96 1.43 4.99 -13.96
CA TYR A 96 2.14 5.06 -12.68
C TYR A 96 3.28 4.05 -12.62
N TYR A 97 2.99 2.81 -12.96
CA TYR A 97 3.97 1.73 -12.92
C TYR A 97 5.11 1.92 -13.92
N ASP A 98 4.79 2.29 -15.16
CA ASP A 98 5.78 2.49 -16.24
C ASP A 98 6.73 3.65 -15.94
N LEU A 99 6.27 4.68 -15.22
CA LEU A 99 7.08 5.81 -14.76
C LEU A 99 7.88 5.51 -13.48
N GLY A 100 7.76 4.29 -12.93
CA GLY A 100 8.52 3.84 -11.77
C GLY A 100 7.92 4.22 -10.41
N HIS A 101 6.67 4.67 -10.39
CA HIS A 101 5.90 4.82 -9.16
C HIS A 101 5.40 3.45 -8.67
N GLN A 102 5.06 3.36 -7.40
CA GLN A 102 4.45 2.18 -6.81
C GLN A 102 2.92 2.30 -6.86
N VAL A 103 2.26 1.22 -7.30
CA VAL A 103 0.81 1.06 -7.21
C VAL A 103 0.49 0.15 -6.04
N ALA A 104 -0.37 0.60 -5.14
CA ALA A 104 -0.78 -0.11 -3.93
C ALA A 104 -2.31 -0.07 -3.78
N SER A 105 -2.84 -0.85 -2.86
CA SER A 105 -4.28 -1.01 -2.70
C SER A 105 -4.86 -0.07 -1.63
N HIS A 106 -6.00 0.58 -1.96
CA HIS A 106 -6.81 1.34 -0.99
C HIS A 106 -8.23 0.75 -0.87
N THR A 107 -8.39 -0.56 -1.09
CA THR A 107 -9.65 -1.30 -1.26
C THR A 107 -10.37 -0.98 -2.57
N TYR A 108 -11.29 -1.88 -2.97
CA TYR A 108 -11.98 -1.70 -4.26
C TYR A 108 -12.91 -0.48 -4.27
N GLU A 109 -13.75 -0.32 -3.23
CA GLU A 109 -14.78 0.73 -3.17
C GLU A 109 -14.55 1.75 -2.04
N HIS A 110 -13.31 1.94 -1.57
CA HIS A 110 -13.02 2.76 -0.39
C HIS A 110 -13.86 2.34 0.83
N ARG A 111 -14.11 1.04 0.96
CA ARG A 111 -14.93 0.52 2.04
C ARG A 111 -14.10 0.33 3.30
N SER A 112 -14.58 0.88 4.44
CA SER A 112 -13.96 0.60 5.75
C SER A 112 -13.93 -0.89 6.02
N LEU A 113 -12.77 -1.39 6.45
CA LEU A 113 -12.57 -2.79 6.80
C LEU A 113 -12.77 -3.08 8.28
N THR A 114 -12.84 -2.04 9.13
CA THR A 114 -13.09 -2.18 10.57
C THR A 114 -14.47 -2.78 10.82
N GLY A 115 -14.51 -3.90 11.53
CA GLY A 115 -15.74 -4.64 11.79
C GLY A 115 -16.28 -5.44 10.60
N ALA A 116 -15.57 -5.45 9.45
CA ALA A 116 -15.96 -6.23 8.30
C ALA A 116 -15.72 -7.73 8.51
N SER A 117 -16.52 -8.57 7.84
CA SER A 117 -16.25 -10.01 7.80
C SER A 117 -15.06 -10.31 6.90
N GLU A 118 -14.41 -11.46 7.13
CA GLU A 118 -13.30 -11.95 6.31
C GLU A 118 -13.66 -12.00 4.82
N ASP A 119 -14.87 -12.46 4.48
CA ASP A 119 -15.33 -12.53 3.08
C ASP A 119 -15.39 -11.15 2.43
N VAL A 120 -15.87 -10.13 3.15
CA VAL A 120 -15.92 -8.74 2.67
C VAL A 120 -14.52 -8.18 2.48
N ILE A 121 -13.61 -8.43 3.43
CA ILE A 121 -12.21 -7.99 3.31
C ILE A 121 -11.57 -8.62 2.07
N LYS A 122 -11.71 -9.93 1.89
CA LYS A 122 -11.20 -10.64 0.72
C LYS A 122 -11.79 -10.11 -0.59
N GLU A 123 -13.10 -9.91 -0.65
CA GLU A 123 -13.75 -9.35 -1.83
C GLU A 123 -13.17 -7.99 -2.23
N GLN A 124 -13.04 -7.07 -1.27
CA GLN A 124 -12.47 -5.74 -1.51
C GLN A 124 -11.01 -5.79 -1.98
N MET A 125 -10.22 -6.66 -1.37
CA MET A 125 -8.79 -6.77 -1.69
C MET A 125 -8.54 -7.52 -3.00
N ASP A 126 -9.18 -8.68 -3.19
CA ASP A 126 -8.96 -9.53 -4.37
C ASP A 126 -9.50 -8.88 -5.64
N THR A 127 -10.65 -8.19 -5.57
CA THR A 127 -11.22 -7.48 -6.73
C THR A 127 -10.24 -6.43 -7.24
N LEU A 128 -9.72 -5.58 -6.36
CA LEU A 128 -8.76 -4.55 -6.77
C LEU A 128 -7.41 -5.15 -7.19
N ALA A 129 -6.93 -6.18 -6.49
CA ALA A 129 -5.68 -6.83 -6.86
C ALA A 129 -5.72 -7.42 -8.28
N ASN A 130 -6.85 -8.01 -8.68
CA ASN A 130 -7.04 -8.53 -10.05
C ASN A 130 -7.10 -7.40 -11.10
N ILE A 131 -7.69 -6.26 -10.76
CA ILE A 131 -7.69 -5.07 -11.63
C ILE A 131 -6.26 -4.55 -11.83
N ILE A 132 -5.51 -4.37 -10.74
CA ILE A 132 -4.10 -3.95 -10.79
C ILE A 132 -3.26 -4.96 -11.58
N GLU A 133 -3.43 -6.25 -11.33
CA GLU A 133 -2.73 -7.31 -12.08
C GLU A 133 -3.03 -7.24 -13.58
N SER A 134 -4.28 -6.94 -13.95
CA SER A 134 -4.67 -6.78 -15.36
C SER A 134 -3.97 -5.59 -16.03
N ALA A 135 -3.71 -4.51 -15.28
CA ALA A 135 -3.06 -3.31 -15.80
C ALA A 135 -1.53 -3.43 -15.88
N ILE A 136 -0.89 -4.01 -14.85
CA ILE A 136 0.58 -3.99 -14.70
C ILE A 136 1.23 -5.37 -14.60
N GLY A 137 0.45 -6.46 -14.65
CA GLY A 137 0.96 -7.84 -14.56
C GLY A 137 1.45 -8.25 -13.17
N LYS A 138 1.10 -7.52 -12.11
CA LYS A 138 1.55 -7.75 -10.72
C LYS A 138 0.45 -7.43 -9.74
N LYS A 139 0.38 -8.18 -8.64
CA LYS A 139 -0.51 -7.90 -7.51
C LYS A 139 0.19 -7.04 -6.47
N PRO A 140 -0.47 -6.03 -5.88
CA PRO A 140 0.12 -5.20 -4.85
C PRO A 140 0.40 -6.01 -3.58
N ALA A 141 1.54 -5.78 -2.93
CA ALA A 141 1.87 -6.36 -1.62
C ALA A 141 1.57 -5.38 -0.47
N MET A 142 1.14 -4.17 -0.77
CA MET A 142 0.85 -3.13 0.22
C MET A 142 -0.56 -2.62 0.07
N MET A 143 -1.15 -2.28 1.22
CA MET A 143 -2.44 -1.64 1.27
C MET A 143 -2.48 -0.57 2.35
N ARG A 144 -3.33 0.43 2.15
CA ARG A 144 -3.71 1.40 3.18
C ARG A 144 -5.20 1.24 3.46
N PRO A 145 -5.61 1.08 4.73
CA PRO A 145 -7.02 0.98 5.05
C PRO A 145 -7.70 2.35 4.85
N PRO A 146 -8.91 2.40 4.29
CA PRO A 146 -9.70 3.61 4.24
C PRO A 146 -9.80 4.31 5.60
N GLU A 147 -9.67 5.65 5.61
CA GLU A 147 -9.67 6.48 6.82
C GLU A 147 -8.53 6.15 7.82
N GLY A 148 -7.55 5.32 7.44
CA GLY A 148 -6.49 4.84 8.33
C GLY A 148 -6.95 3.88 9.43
N ASN A 149 -8.21 3.49 9.42
CA ASN A 149 -8.82 2.68 10.49
C ASN A 149 -8.61 1.17 10.23
N ILE A 150 -8.08 0.48 11.22
CA ILE A 150 -7.85 -0.97 11.18
C ILE A 150 -8.10 -1.60 12.56
N ASP A 151 -8.79 -2.72 12.61
CA ASP A 151 -8.91 -3.55 13.81
C ASP A 151 -8.08 -4.82 13.71
N ASP A 152 -7.93 -5.53 14.83
CA ASP A 152 -7.11 -6.76 14.91
C ASP A 152 -7.58 -7.86 13.94
N ASN A 153 -8.90 -7.96 13.71
CA ASN A 153 -9.44 -8.94 12.78
C ASN A 153 -9.03 -8.61 11.34
N SER A 154 -9.26 -7.38 10.90
CA SER A 154 -8.92 -6.92 9.56
C SER A 154 -7.41 -6.98 9.32
N LEU A 155 -6.59 -6.57 10.31
CA LEU A 155 -5.15 -6.68 10.24
C LEU A 155 -4.68 -8.14 10.10
N SER A 156 -5.30 -9.07 10.84
CA SER A 156 -4.99 -10.50 10.71
C SER A 156 -5.31 -11.05 9.32
N VAL A 157 -6.51 -10.74 8.80
CA VAL A 157 -6.94 -11.20 7.46
C VAL A 157 -6.02 -10.63 6.37
N LEU A 158 -5.71 -9.33 6.41
CA LEU A 158 -4.82 -8.69 5.45
C LEU A 158 -3.41 -9.27 5.48
N THR A 159 -2.90 -9.59 6.69
CA THR A 159 -1.60 -10.22 6.87
C THR A 159 -1.58 -11.65 6.29
N ASP A 160 -2.65 -12.42 6.48
CA ASP A 160 -2.80 -13.77 5.93
C ASP A 160 -2.92 -13.74 4.39
N LEU A 161 -3.51 -12.67 3.82
CA LEU A 161 -3.53 -12.40 2.38
C LEU A 161 -2.18 -11.89 1.82
N GLY A 162 -1.18 -11.71 2.68
CA GLY A 162 0.17 -11.27 2.27
C GLY A 162 0.37 -9.77 2.20
N TYR A 163 -0.61 -8.96 2.60
CA TYR A 163 -0.49 -7.51 2.59
C TYR A 163 0.30 -6.95 3.76
N LYS A 164 1.09 -5.91 3.48
CA LYS A 164 1.66 -4.98 4.47
C LYS A 164 0.69 -3.82 4.62
N VAL A 165 0.25 -3.58 5.85
CA VAL A 165 -0.68 -2.47 6.16
C VAL A 165 0.13 -1.22 6.45
N VAL A 166 -0.16 -0.14 5.73
CA VAL A 166 0.61 1.11 5.78
C VAL A 166 -0.33 2.26 6.10
N THR A 167 0.03 3.08 7.08
CA THR A 167 -0.60 4.36 7.36
C THR A 167 0.39 5.50 7.11
N TRP A 168 0.47 6.53 7.93
CA TRP A 168 1.29 7.72 7.75
C TRP A 168 1.70 8.31 9.09
N ASP A 169 2.68 9.20 9.07
CA ASP A 169 3.06 10.07 10.18
C ASP A 169 2.98 11.57 9.81
N ILE A 170 2.81 11.90 8.52
CA ILE A 170 2.44 13.25 8.06
C ILE A 170 1.03 13.18 7.47
N ASP A 171 0.08 13.89 8.10
CA ASP A 171 -1.30 14.03 7.61
C ASP A 171 -1.53 15.47 7.17
N THR A 172 -1.68 15.68 5.87
CA THR A 172 -1.89 17.03 5.30
C THR A 172 -3.28 17.57 5.61
N ARG A 173 -4.26 16.68 5.78
CA ARG A 173 -5.69 17.00 5.90
C ARG A 173 -6.21 17.81 4.69
N ASP A 174 -5.65 17.58 3.50
CA ASP A 174 -6.04 18.23 2.26
C ASP A 174 -7.51 17.98 1.88
N TRP A 175 -8.09 16.90 2.41
CA TRP A 175 -9.50 16.53 2.25
C TRP A 175 -10.47 17.38 3.07
N GLU A 176 -10.00 18.15 4.06
CA GLU A 176 -10.87 18.81 5.05
C GLU A 176 -11.28 20.22 4.59
N ASN A 177 -10.35 21.09 4.28
CA ASN A 177 -10.64 22.51 4.00
C ASN A 177 -9.79 23.12 2.90
N HIS A 178 -8.90 22.35 2.27
CA HIS A 178 -7.97 22.82 1.23
C HIS A 178 -7.17 24.06 1.67
N ASP A 179 -6.66 24.03 2.91
CA ASP A 179 -5.81 25.10 3.46
C ASP A 179 -4.34 24.80 3.19
N LEU A 180 -3.85 25.30 2.06
CA LEU A 180 -2.46 25.11 1.62
C LEU A 180 -1.43 25.46 2.71
N SER A 181 -1.70 26.47 3.55
CA SER A 181 -0.78 26.85 4.64
C SER A 181 -0.73 25.79 5.72
N GLY A 182 -1.90 25.33 6.16
CA GLY A 182 -2.00 24.26 7.16
C GLY A 182 -1.42 22.93 6.67
N GLU A 183 -1.66 22.57 5.41
CA GLU A 183 -1.10 21.40 4.77
C GLU A 183 0.43 21.40 4.71
N LEU A 184 1.03 22.55 4.35
CA LEU A 184 2.47 22.76 4.38
C LEU A 184 3.04 22.75 5.80
N ASP A 185 2.31 23.31 6.76
CA ASP A 185 2.71 23.30 8.17
C ASP A 185 2.70 21.88 8.75
N ALA A 186 1.81 21.00 8.28
CA ALA A 186 1.84 19.58 8.64
C ALA A 186 3.17 18.93 8.24
N TYR A 187 3.64 19.16 7.02
CA TYR A 187 4.96 18.68 6.57
C TYR A 187 6.10 19.27 7.40
N LYS A 188 6.14 20.60 7.56
CA LYS A 188 7.20 21.30 8.28
C LYS A 188 7.30 20.88 9.73
N SER A 189 6.17 20.74 10.43
CA SER A 189 6.13 20.38 11.85
C SER A 189 6.78 19.03 12.13
N VAL A 190 6.68 18.09 11.18
CA VAL A 190 7.27 16.75 11.30
C VAL A 190 8.70 16.74 10.78
N MET A 191 8.93 17.25 9.56
CA MET A 191 10.24 17.20 8.90
C MET A 191 11.31 18.10 9.55
N ASP A 192 10.93 19.16 10.28
CA ASP A 192 11.85 20.00 11.03
C ASP A 192 12.25 19.42 12.40
N SER A 193 11.55 18.37 12.83
CA SER A 193 11.89 17.63 14.03
C SER A 193 13.02 16.65 13.75
N SER A 194 14.01 16.57 14.64
CA SER A 194 15.02 15.53 14.50
C SER A 194 14.39 14.15 14.72
N SER A 195 14.54 13.26 13.74
CA SER A 195 14.00 11.91 13.77
C SER A 195 15.08 10.89 13.42
N ASP A 196 14.97 9.71 13.99
CA ASP A 196 15.81 8.54 13.63
C ASP A 196 15.20 7.71 12.50
N HIS A 197 14.05 8.14 11.98
CA HIS A 197 13.34 7.53 10.86
C HIS A 197 12.94 8.59 9.81
N GLY A 198 12.56 8.15 8.62
CA GLY A 198 11.96 9.00 7.60
C GLY A 198 10.42 8.95 7.67
N HIS A 199 9.76 9.58 6.73
CA HIS A 199 8.34 9.90 6.83
C HIS A 199 7.52 9.30 5.70
N ILE A 200 6.25 9.00 6.00
CA ILE A 200 5.21 8.63 5.04
C ILE A 200 4.11 9.70 5.11
N ALA A 201 3.88 10.40 4.01
CA ALA A 201 2.90 11.49 3.97
C ALA A 201 1.60 11.04 3.31
N LEU A 202 0.46 11.41 3.93
CA LEU A 202 -0.87 11.28 3.36
C LEU A 202 -1.29 12.56 2.65
N GLN A 203 -1.76 12.41 1.42
CA GLN A 203 -2.48 13.40 0.63
C GLN A 203 -3.28 12.69 -0.46
N HIS A 204 -4.16 13.41 -1.17
CA HIS A 204 -5.07 12.80 -2.13
C HIS A 204 -4.89 13.42 -3.52
N GLU A 205 -4.70 12.57 -4.52
CA GLU A 205 -4.53 13.01 -5.92
C GLU A 205 -5.83 13.48 -6.60
N VAL A 206 -6.95 13.32 -5.92
CA VAL A 206 -8.27 13.71 -6.43
C VAL A 206 -8.56 15.20 -6.26
N TYR A 207 -7.72 15.93 -5.51
CA TYR A 207 -7.89 17.38 -5.28
C TYR A 207 -6.92 18.20 -6.14
N GLU A 208 -7.47 19.13 -6.92
CA GLU A 208 -6.70 20.01 -7.80
C GLU A 208 -5.63 20.79 -7.04
N GLN A 209 -5.98 21.37 -5.89
CA GLN A 209 -5.08 22.16 -5.06
C GLN A 209 -3.90 21.34 -4.53
N THR A 210 -4.14 20.07 -4.13
CA THR A 210 -3.06 19.17 -3.72
C THR A 210 -2.07 18.95 -4.85
N VAL A 211 -2.57 18.64 -6.05
CA VAL A 211 -1.72 18.33 -7.22
C VAL A 211 -0.97 19.54 -7.74
N ASN A 212 -1.64 20.70 -7.81
CA ASN A 212 -1.09 21.89 -8.49
C ASN A 212 -0.38 22.86 -7.56
N ASP A 213 -0.73 22.90 -6.27
CA ASP A 213 -0.18 23.87 -5.33
C ASP A 213 0.64 23.21 -4.20
N LEU A 214 0.10 22.18 -3.54
CA LEU A 214 0.76 21.55 -2.38
C LEU A 214 1.99 20.74 -2.81
N VAL A 215 1.84 19.82 -3.74
CA VAL A 215 2.92 18.91 -4.16
C VAL A 215 4.17 19.66 -4.63
N PRO A 216 4.10 20.66 -5.53
CA PRO A 216 5.29 21.40 -5.92
C PRO A 216 6.02 22.06 -4.75
N LYS A 217 5.29 22.63 -3.78
CA LYS A 217 5.88 23.30 -2.61
C LYS A 217 6.50 22.29 -1.63
N VAL A 218 5.88 21.15 -1.44
CA VAL A 218 6.43 20.06 -0.62
C VAL A 218 7.70 19.50 -1.24
N VAL A 219 7.72 19.31 -2.56
CA VAL A 219 8.91 18.86 -3.29
C VAL A 219 10.06 19.82 -3.16
N GLU A 220 9.81 21.11 -3.34
CA GLU A 220 10.82 22.16 -3.14
C GLU A 220 11.37 22.13 -1.72
N TYR A 221 10.49 22.15 -0.72
CA TYR A 221 10.86 22.13 0.69
C TYR A 221 11.65 20.86 1.09
N ALA A 222 11.22 19.68 0.63
CA ALA A 222 11.91 18.45 0.94
C ALA A 222 13.31 18.39 0.30
N LYS A 223 13.48 18.92 -0.92
CA LYS A 223 14.79 19.05 -1.57
C LYS A 223 15.71 20.03 -0.82
N GLU A 224 15.20 21.15 -0.31
CA GLU A 224 15.97 22.08 0.54
C GLU A 224 16.47 21.46 1.84
N LYS A 225 15.76 20.44 2.34
CA LYS A 225 16.08 19.69 3.57
C LYS A 225 16.88 18.42 3.30
N ASP A 226 17.34 18.18 2.07
CA ASP A 226 18.10 17.00 1.64
C ASP A 226 17.32 15.67 1.84
N TYR A 227 15.98 15.70 1.78
CA TYR A 227 15.18 14.48 1.81
C TYR A 227 15.28 13.72 0.49
N LYS A 228 15.38 12.40 0.60
CA LYS A 228 15.33 11.49 -0.53
C LYS A 228 13.91 10.96 -0.70
N PHE A 229 13.34 11.18 -1.89
CA PHE A 229 12.05 10.63 -2.25
C PHE A 229 12.15 9.14 -2.56
N VAL A 230 11.30 8.34 -1.92
CA VAL A 230 11.26 6.88 -2.06
C VAL A 230 9.82 6.38 -2.19
N THR A 231 9.65 5.20 -2.77
CA THR A 231 8.35 4.51 -2.67
C THR A 231 8.15 3.97 -1.24
N VAL A 232 6.91 3.64 -0.87
CA VAL A 232 6.65 2.99 0.43
C VAL A 232 7.41 1.67 0.54
N ALA A 233 7.50 0.91 -0.54
CA ALA A 233 8.27 -0.35 -0.58
C ALA A 233 9.75 -0.14 -0.23
N GLU A 234 10.38 0.88 -0.83
CA GLU A 234 11.76 1.27 -0.51
C GLU A 234 11.88 1.81 0.92
N CYS A 235 10.88 2.58 1.38
CA CYS A 235 10.81 3.20 2.69
C CYS A 235 10.81 2.19 3.85
N ILE A 236 10.09 1.07 3.70
CA ILE A 236 9.94 0.06 4.75
C ILE A 236 10.75 -1.24 4.50
N ASP A 237 11.57 -1.27 3.43
CA ASP A 237 12.39 -2.43 3.02
C ASP A 237 11.57 -3.71 2.76
N GLU A 238 10.41 -3.57 2.14
CA GLU A 238 9.53 -4.69 1.80
C GLU A 238 9.21 -4.74 0.30
N PRO A 239 8.89 -5.90 -0.28
CA PRO A 239 8.50 -5.99 -1.69
C PRO A 239 7.25 -5.16 -2.00
N ALA A 240 7.25 -4.43 -3.12
CA ALA A 240 6.10 -3.66 -3.58
C ALA A 240 4.95 -4.55 -4.08
N TYR A 241 5.28 -5.73 -4.60
CA TYR A 241 4.35 -6.64 -5.26
C TYR A 241 4.52 -8.08 -4.75
N GLN A 242 3.43 -8.85 -4.83
CA GLN A 242 3.37 -10.28 -4.49
C GLN A 242 3.95 -11.13 -5.63
#